data_d4e6c253d5c14178adabe97f385a4631
#
_entry.id   d4e6c253d5c14178adabe97f385a4631
#
_cell.length_a   1.000
_cell.length_b   1.000
_cell.length_c   1.000
_cell.angle_alpha   90.00
_cell.angle_beta   90.00
_cell.angle_gamma   90.00
#
_symmetry.space_group_name_H-M   'P 1'
#
loop_
_entity.id
_entity.type
_entity.pdbx_description
1 polymer ?
#
loop_
_entity_poly.entity_id
_entity_poly.type
_entity_poly.pdbx_seq_one_letter_code
_entity_poly.pdbx_strand_id
1 'polypeptide(L)'
;MKSFKYILIGFAALTLTTSCSKDQLETSPTTSVSGTTMTQSNDAAMISLNGLYRSMYSSGWSTTGNTHQCFGLSAYSLMADVMGDDCIMSKQGSGWFWFDAIYNVKGRYTSSSWRSYDLWYAYFTYIATVNYLIAMEKDLDPSDIDKMYVLGQAYAIRAYSYFMLAQCFSRTYKGHESEPCVPIYTEPTSADTKGQPRATVQQVYDLILSDINKGVDYLEKSRMTSLNNDKSYVTYPVALGIQARIALTMEDWATAAKAAEAAIALGEYKIQPVEAGKFAINQSNFINTVSAANVMWGAHIIPDQAGMYASLYAHMDVDAALYAGYSRANKQINKDTYDRMGKDDSRRAWWDPADPNNGAGGYQQHKFHFSSLSTWEGDYVWMRIEEMYLTAAEAECMLGNDTKAQELLNTMVKTRDAAFNCTATGKELGKLTSDRTGSLREAIIDQRRIELWGEYGRVFDIRRLKQGFRRTTAEGWPDNANILLINRPSDNPENWMWVLTIPQSEFDGNENMDDKNDQNNVKDE
;
A
#
# COMPACT_ATOMS: atom_id res chain seq x y z
N MET A 1 -57.38 -5.47 -57.86
CA MET A 1 -56.99 -5.07 -56.47
C MET A 1 -56.58 -6.20 -55.54
N LYS A 2 -56.88 -7.47 -55.82
CA LYS A 2 -56.46 -8.61 -54.96
C LYS A 2 -55.00 -9.06 -55.23
N SER A 3 -54.45 -8.88 -56.40
CA SER A 3 -53.06 -9.28 -56.76
C SER A 3 -51.99 -8.38 -56.16
N PHE A 4 -52.30 -7.11 -55.86
CA PHE A 4 -51.33 -6.17 -55.28
C PHE A 4 -51.04 -6.40 -53.80
N LYS A 5 -51.99 -7.01 -53.10
CA LYS A 5 -51.81 -7.34 -51.65
C LYS A 5 -50.82 -8.47 -51.41
N TYR A 6 -50.69 -9.43 -52.32
CA TYR A 6 -49.77 -10.56 -52.17
C TYR A 6 -48.33 -10.19 -52.56
N ILE A 7 -48.11 -9.18 -53.43
CA ILE A 7 -46.77 -8.67 -53.76
C ILE A 7 -46.18 -7.85 -52.60
N LEU A 8 -47.03 -7.11 -51.85
CA LEU A 8 -46.55 -6.37 -50.66
C LEU A 8 -46.21 -7.29 -49.49
N ILE A 9 -46.93 -8.42 -49.33
CA ILE A 9 -46.64 -9.39 -48.28
C ILE A 9 -45.37 -10.19 -48.61
N GLY A 10 -45.09 -10.49 -49.90
CA GLY A 10 -43.85 -11.14 -50.35
C GLY A 10 -42.61 -10.25 -50.17
N PHE A 11 -42.73 -8.93 -50.34
CA PHE A 11 -41.63 -8.00 -50.14
C PHE A 11 -41.33 -7.74 -48.64
N ALA A 12 -42.36 -7.74 -47.79
CA ALA A 12 -42.21 -7.62 -46.35
C ALA A 12 -41.59 -8.89 -45.70
N ALA A 13 -41.78 -10.07 -46.30
CA ALA A 13 -41.18 -11.32 -45.83
C ALA A 13 -39.70 -11.49 -46.25
N LEU A 14 -39.22 -10.81 -47.33
CA LEU A 14 -37.83 -10.88 -47.74
C LEU A 14 -36.91 -9.89 -47.03
N THR A 15 -37.45 -8.91 -46.28
CA THR A 15 -36.66 -7.93 -45.53
C THR A 15 -36.39 -8.38 -44.08
N LEU A 16 -36.89 -9.53 -43.65
CA LEU A 16 -36.69 -10.06 -42.29
C LEU A 16 -35.57 -11.10 -42.16
N THR A 17 -34.79 -11.34 -43.23
CA THR A 17 -33.68 -12.30 -43.20
C THR A 17 -32.29 -11.66 -43.30
N THR A 18 -32.14 -10.37 -43.03
CA THR A 18 -30.81 -9.84 -42.70
C THR A 18 -30.55 -10.21 -41.26
N SER A 19 -30.15 -11.45 -41.07
CA SER A 19 -29.48 -11.92 -39.85
C SER A 19 -28.35 -10.97 -39.54
N CYS A 20 -28.39 -10.28 -38.41
CA CYS A 20 -27.22 -9.62 -37.86
C CYS A 20 -26.07 -10.63 -37.86
N SER A 21 -25.01 -10.33 -38.58
CA SER A 21 -23.80 -11.14 -38.52
C SER A 21 -23.32 -11.15 -37.06
N LYS A 22 -22.78 -12.27 -36.57
CA LYS A 22 -22.21 -12.38 -35.24
C LYS A 22 -21.23 -11.26 -34.91
N ASP A 23 -20.59 -10.69 -35.94
CA ASP A 23 -19.63 -9.58 -35.84
C ASP A 23 -20.24 -8.25 -35.36
N GLN A 24 -21.58 -8.06 -35.48
CA GLN A 24 -22.27 -6.86 -34.97
C GLN A 24 -22.72 -7.01 -33.50
N LEU A 25 -22.60 -8.18 -32.88
CA LEU A 25 -22.90 -8.42 -31.49
C LEU A 25 -21.65 -8.37 -30.59
N GLU A 26 -20.46 -8.29 -31.19
CA GLU A 26 -19.22 -8.02 -30.45
C GLU A 26 -19.02 -6.51 -30.29
N THR A 27 -19.81 -5.91 -29.42
CA THR A 27 -19.56 -4.53 -28.97
C THR A 27 -18.46 -4.54 -27.94
N SER A 28 -17.24 -4.19 -28.35
CA SER A 28 -16.19 -3.83 -27.39
C SER A 28 -16.64 -2.56 -26.66
N PRO A 29 -16.56 -2.51 -25.32
CA PRO A 29 -16.86 -1.29 -24.58
C PRO A 29 -15.99 -0.14 -25.09
N THR A 30 -16.60 0.95 -25.53
CA THR A 30 -15.88 2.12 -26.03
C THR A 30 -15.12 2.88 -24.95
N THR A 31 -15.34 2.54 -23.69
CA THR A 31 -14.75 3.18 -22.50
C THR A 31 -13.75 2.29 -21.74
N SER A 32 -13.58 1.04 -22.16
CA SER A 32 -12.59 0.11 -21.57
C SER A 32 -11.82 -0.61 -22.67
N VAL A 33 -10.53 -0.79 -22.48
CA VAL A 33 -9.68 -1.60 -23.38
C VAL A 33 -10.03 -3.07 -23.18
N SER A 34 -10.39 -3.81 -24.24
CA SER A 34 -10.64 -5.26 -24.12
C SER A 34 -9.35 -6.01 -23.80
N GLY A 35 -9.46 -7.14 -23.08
CA GLY A 35 -8.29 -7.96 -22.75
C GLY A 35 -7.48 -8.39 -23.98
N THR A 36 -8.14 -8.66 -25.12
CA THR A 36 -7.47 -8.97 -26.39
C THR A 36 -6.72 -7.76 -26.97
N THR A 37 -7.21 -6.54 -26.76
CA THR A 37 -6.53 -5.31 -27.20
C THR A 37 -5.29 -5.03 -26.35
N MET A 38 -5.34 -5.33 -25.04
CA MET A 38 -4.20 -5.15 -24.12
C MET A 38 -2.97 -5.97 -24.51
N THR A 39 -3.17 -7.10 -25.19
CA THR A 39 -2.12 -8.07 -25.50
C THR A 39 -1.66 -8.05 -26.95
N GLN A 40 -2.10 -7.09 -27.77
CA GLN A 40 -1.76 -7.00 -29.19
C GLN A 40 -0.31 -6.59 -29.46
N SER A 41 0.30 -5.82 -28.55
CA SER A 41 1.69 -5.37 -28.65
C SER A 41 2.23 -4.95 -27.29
N ASN A 42 3.55 -4.80 -27.17
CA ASN A 42 4.18 -4.30 -25.96
C ASN A 42 3.73 -2.88 -25.60
N ASP A 43 3.50 -2.02 -26.60
CA ASP A 43 2.96 -0.66 -26.40
C ASP A 43 1.52 -0.70 -25.86
N ALA A 44 0.65 -1.55 -26.39
CA ALA A 44 -0.71 -1.72 -25.88
C ALA A 44 -0.72 -2.23 -24.43
N ALA A 45 0.19 -3.15 -24.10
CA ALA A 45 0.38 -3.66 -22.75
C ALA A 45 0.88 -2.56 -21.80
N MET A 46 1.81 -1.71 -22.22
CA MET A 46 2.27 -0.56 -21.44
C MET A 46 1.16 0.48 -21.22
N ILE A 47 0.31 0.74 -22.22
CA ILE A 47 -0.88 1.61 -22.05
C ILE A 47 -1.81 1.04 -20.97
N SER A 48 -1.99 -0.28 -20.94
CA SER A 48 -2.80 -0.96 -19.92
C SER A 48 -2.18 -0.84 -18.52
N LEU A 49 -0.85 -1.03 -18.41
CA LEU A 49 -0.12 -0.79 -17.17
C LEU A 49 -0.24 0.68 -16.71
N ASN A 50 -0.16 1.65 -17.63
CA ASN A 50 -0.33 3.06 -17.29
C ASN A 50 -1.72 3.35 -16.71
N GLY A 51 -2.76 2.73 -17.27
CA GLY A 51 -4.11 2.78 -16.71
C GLY A 51 -4.19 2.19 -15.31
N LEU A 52 -3.50 1.06 -15.09
CA LEU A 52 -3.42 0.42 -13.78
C LEU A 52 -2.66 1.30 -12.78
N TYR A 53 -1.48 1.83 -13.13
CA TYR A 53 -0.73 2.76 -12.27
C TYR A 53 -1.56 4.01 -11.94
N ARG A 54 -2.29 4.56 -12.91
CA ARG A 54 -3.20 5.68 -12.67
C ARG A 54 -4.26 5.32 -11.62
N SER A 55 -4.78 4.09 -11.64
CA SER A 55 -5.76 3.63 -10.68
C SER A 55 -5.21 3.50 -9.25
N MET A 56 -3.91 3.27 -9.07
CA MET A 56 -3.25 3.16 -7.77
C MET A 56 -3.26 4.45 -6.94
N TYR A 57 -3.55 5.60 -7.56
CA TYR A 57 -3.65 6.90 -6.88
C TYR A 57 -4.91 7.69 -7.24
N SER A 58 -5.83 7.06 -7.95
CA SER A 58 -7.14 7.67 -8.25
C SER A 58 -8.13 7.42 -7.12
N SER A 59 -9.02 8.38 -6.91
CA SER A 59 -10.21 8.18 -6.10
C SER A 59 -11.33 7.52 -6.93
N GLY A 60 -12.34 6.98 -6.25
CA GLY A 60 -13.54 6.48 -6.90
C GLY A 60 -13.71 4.96 -6.93
N TRP A 61 -12.85 4.22 -6.25
CA TRP A 61 -13.02 2.78 -6.04
C TRP A 61 -14.24 2.45 -5.19
N SER A 62 -14.63 3.37 -4.30
CA SER A 62 -15.77 3.20 -3.42
C SER A 62 -17.10 3.44 -4.15
N THR A 63 -17.93 2.41 -4.24
CA THR A 63 -19.32 2.54 -4.67
C THR A 63 -20.22 3.11 -3.58
N THR A 64 -19.70 3.28 -2.35
CA THR A 64 -20.44 3.74 -1.17
C THR A 64 -20.36 5.25 -0.95
N GLY A 65 -19.69 6.00 -1.82
CA GLY A 65 -19.51 7.45 -1.72
C GLY A 65 -18.39 7.90 -0.77
N ASN A 66 -17.57 6.98 -0.24
CA ASN A 66 -16.45 7.32 0.66
C ASN A 66 -15.16 7.70 -0.09
N THR A 67 -15.28 8.38 -1.20
CA THR A 67 -14.16 8.70 -2.11
C THR A 67 -13.03 9.48 -1.44
N HIS A 68 -13.35 10.31 -0.43
CA HIS A 68 -12.35 11.16 0.25
C HIS A 68 -11.32 10.39 1.09
N GLN A 69 -11.54 9.12 1.39
CA GLN A 69 -10.58 8.25 2.07
C GLN A 69 -10.25 6.97 1.26
N CYS A 70 -10.53 7.00 -0.07
CA CYS A 70 -10.30 5.93 -1.02
C CYS A 70 -9.57 6.49 -2.24
N PHE A 71 -8.31 6.89 -2.05
CA PHE A 71 -7.44 7.47 -3.07
C PHE A 71 -6.24 6.57 -3.38
N GLY A 72 -6.46 5.26 -3.37
CA GLY A 72 -5.48 4.26 -3.75
C GLY A 72 -4.47 3.92 -2.64
N LEU A 73 -3.25 3.54 -3.04
CA LEU A 73 -2.24 2.95 -2.14
C LEU A 73 -1.95 3.81 -0.90
N SER A 74 -1.86 5.13 -1.08
CA SER A 74 -1.58 6.05 0.04
C SER A 74 -2.73 6.10 1.06
N ALA A 75 -3.99 5.88 0.63
CA ALA A 75 -5.11 5.77 1.55
C ALA A 75 -5.01 4.51 2.41
N TYR A 76 -4.57 3.40 1.82
CA TYR A 76 -4.44 2.12 2.51
C TYR A 76 -3.26 2.12 3.49
N SER A 77 -2.16 2.79 3.14
CA SER A 77 -1.05 3.01 4.05
C SER A 77 -1.46 3.90 5.23
N LEU A 78 -2.16 5.02 4.97
CA LEU A 78 -2.65 5.90 6.04
C LEU A 78 -3.65 5.19 6.97
N MET A 79 -4.55 4.36 6.42
CA MET A 79 -5.42 3.49 7.22
C MET A 79 -4.59 2.64 8.19
N ALA A 80 -3.59 1.95 7.67
CA ALA A 80 -2.74 1.06 8.48
C ALA A 80 -1.86 1.82 9.49
N ASP A 81 -1.51 3.07 9.21
CA ASP A 81 -0.78 3.94 10.15
C ASP A 81 -1.67 4.39 11.31
N VAL A 82 -2.89 4.86 11.05
CA VAL A 82 -3.81 5.29 12.14
C VAL A 82 -4.35 4.12 12.96
N MET A 83 -4.30 2.90 12.43
CA MET A 83 -4.58 1.68 13.19
C MET A 83 -3.43 1.32 14.15
N GLY A 84 -2.24 1.83 13.95
CA GLY A 84 -1.07 1.60 14.82
C GLY A 84 -1.04 2.46 16.07
N ASP A 85 0.15 2.60 16.62
CA ASP A 85 0.45 3.33 17.85
C ASP A 85 1.22 4.64 17.62
N ASP A 86 1.73 4.88 16.43
CA ASP A 86 2.59 6.03 16.14
C ASP A 86 1.86 7.22 15.48
N CYS A 87 0.79 6.96 14.73
CA CYS A 87 0.03 8.00 14.03
C CYS A 87 -1.28 8.30 14.77
N ILE A 88 -1.26 9.33 15.60
CA ILE A 88 -2.38 9.71 16.46
C ILE A 88 -3.35 10.59 15.68
N MET A 89 -4.62 10.25 15.69
CA MET A 89 -5.71 11.16 15.33
C MET A 89 -6.21 11.88 16.57
N SER A 90 -6.02 13.18 16.63
CA SER A 90 -6.41 14.00 17.79
C SER A 90 -7.91 14.18 17.95
N LYS A 91 -8.65 14.16 16.84
CA LYS A 91 -10.09 14.40 16.79
C LYS A 91 -10.77 13.61 15.69
N GLN A 92 -12.06 13.40 15.83
CA GLN A 92 -12.88 12.80 14.79
C GLN A 92 -12.94 13.68 13.52
N GLY A 93 -12.99 15.01 13.66
CA GLY A 93 -13.15 15.91 12.52
C GLY A 93 -14.35 15.55 11.65
N SER A 94 -14.10 15.38 10.34
CA SER A 94 -15.11 14.93 9.37
C SER A 94 -15.39 13.41 9.42
N GLY A 95 -14.72 12.67 10.27
CA GLY A 95 -14.85 11.21 10.40
C GLY A 95 -13.96 10.38 9.49
N TRP A 96 -13.27 11.00 8.53
CA TRP A 96 -12.38 10.31 7.61
C TRP A 96 -11.18 9.70 8.34
N PHE A 97 -10.92 8.41 8.16
CA PHE A 97 -9.94 7.58 8.88
C PHE A 97 -10.18 7.42 10.39
N TRP A 98 -11.18 8.12 10.96
CA TRP A 98 -11.52 7.99 12.38
C TRP A 98 -11.97 6.59 12.74
N PHE A 99 -12.83 6.00 11.89
CA PHE A 99 -13.35 4.66 12.13
C PHE A 99 -12.29 3.57 11.98
N ASP A 100 -11.26 3.82 11.17
CA ASP A 100 -10.08 2.96 11.11
C ASP A 100 -9.29 3.08 12.42
N ALA A 101 -9.01 4.30 12.88
CA ALA A 101 -8.27 4.56 14.10
C ALA A 101 -8.92 3.94 15.35
N ILE A 102 -10.24 3.89 15.42
CA ILE A 102 -10.98 3.27 16.55
C ILE A 102 -11.43 1.83 16.28
N TYR A 103 -10.96 1.21 15.20
CA TYR A 103 -11.28 -0.18 14.80
C TYR A 103 -12.78 -0.47 14.60
N ASN A 104 -13.56 0.51 14.16
CA ASN A 104 -14.98 0.34 13.95
C ASN A 104 -15.37 -0.14 12.53
N VAL A 105 -14.38 -0.44 11.68
CA VAL A 105 -14.65 -0.89 10.30
C VAL A 105 -15.11 -2.35 10.22
N LYS A 106 -14.75 -3.18 11.19
CA LYS A 106 -15.11 -4.60 11.23
C LYS A 106 -16.62 -4.86 11.39
N GLY A 107 -17.31 -3.99 12.12
CA GLY A 107 -18.75 -4.12 12.29
C GLY A 107 -19.57 -3.78 11.03
N ARG A 108 -18.91 -3.50 9.91
CA ARG A 108 -19.50 -3.00 8.67
C ARG A 108 -19.11 -3.83 7.44
N TYR A 109 -18.98 -5.14 7.58
CA TYR A 109 -18.60 -6.03 6.48
C TYR A 109 -19.73 -6.30 5.47
N THR A 110 -20.89 -5.71 5.63
CA THR A 110 -22.02 -5.74 4.69
C THR A 110 -21.76 -4.87 3.47
N SER A 111 -22.70 -4.77 2.55
CA SER A 111 -22.61 -3.92 1.36
C SER A 111 -22.26 -2.45 1.63
N SER A 112 -22.52 -1.96 2.86
CA SER A 112 -22.14 -0.64 3.32
C SER A 112 -20.72 -0.57 3.92
N SER A 113 -20.00 -1.69 4.00
CA SER A 113 -18.63 -1.77 4.56
C SER A 113 -17.60 -1.32 3.53
N TRP A 114 -17.56 -0.03 3.33
CA TRP A 114 -16.76 0.61 2.29
C TRP A 114 -15.26 0.28 2.40
N ARG A 115 -14.67 0.20 3.61
CA ARG A 115 -13.22 0.01 3.77
C ARG A 115 -12.75 -1.37 3.27
N SER A 116 -13.40 -2.42 3.71
CA SER A 116 -13.10 -3.78 3.25
C SER A 116 -13.35 -3.93 1.75
N TYR A 117 -14.47 -3.39 1.26
CA TYR A 117 -14.83 -3.41 -0.14
C TYR A 117 -13.78 -2.70 -1.01
N ASP A 118 -13.35 -1.49 -0.63
CA ASP A 118 -12.42 -0.69 -1.43
C ASP A 118 -11.08 -1.40 -1.64
N LEU A 119 -10.49 -1.91 -0.55
CA LEU A 119 -9.22 -2.65 -0.61
C LEU A 119 -9.36 -3.92 -1.45
N TRP A 120 -10.39 -4.71 -1.17
CA TRP A 120 -10.66 -5.96 -1.89
C TRP A 120 -10.82 -5.71 -3.38
N TYR A 121 -11.70 -4.78 -3.74
CA TYR A 121 -12.02 -4.47 -5.12
C TYR A 121 -10.80 -3.90 -5.87
N ALA A 122 -10.06 -2.98 -5.25
CA ALA A 122 -8.88 -2.39 -5.88
C ALA A 122 -7.83 -3.45 -6.22
N TYR A 123 -7.40 -4.25 -5.23
CA TYR A 123 -6.33 -5.22 -5.46
C TYR A 123 -6.77 -6.37 -6.38
N PHE A 124 -8.00 -6.87 -6.29
CA PHE A 124 -8.50 -7.87 -7.24
C PHE A 124 -8.64 -7.32 -8.65
N THR A 125 -8.96 -6.04 -8.82
CA THR A 125 -8.96 -5.38 -10.14
C THR A 125 -7.53 -5.29 -10.70
N TYR A 126 -6.53 -4.99 -9.87
CA TYR A 126 -5.12 -5.01 -10.30
C TYR A 126 -4.71 -6.42 -10.74
N ILE A 127 -5.03 -7.44 -9.95
CA ILE A 127 -4.77 -8.84 -10.27
C ILE A 127 -5.43 -9.24 -11.59
N ALA A 128 -6.70 -8.95 -11.76
CA ALA A 128 -7.43 -9.26 -13.00
C ALA A 128 -6.77 -8.60 -14.22
N THR A 129 -6.37 -7.34 -14.12
CA THR A 129 -5.71 -6.61 -15.19
C THR A 129 -4.37 -7.25 -15.56
N VAL A 130 -3.51 -7.53 -14.57
CA VAL A 130 -2.18 -8.10 -14.87
C VAL A 130 -2.24 -9.56 -15.29
N ASN A 131 -3.28 -10.32 -14.96
CA ASN A 131 -3.46 -11.68 -15.45
C ASN A 131 -3.56 -11.73 -16.99
N TYR A 132 -4.21 -10.74 -17.62
CA TYR A 132 -4.22 -10.62 -19.09
C TYR A 132 -2.82 -10.38 -19.64
N LEU A 133 -2.01 -9.54 -18.98
CA LEU A 133 -0.64 -9.25 -19.41
C LEU A 133 0.26 -10.47 -19.21
N ILE A 134 0.15 -11.15 -18.08
CA ILE A 134 0.92 -12.36 -17.77
C ILE A 134 0.62 -13.48 -18.78
N ALA A 135 -0.60 -13.58 -19.29
CA ALA A 135 -0.94 -14.55 -20.31
C ALA A 135 -0.15 -14.40 -21.63
N MET A 136 0.48 -13.22 -21.87
CA MET A 136 1.40 -13.01 -23.01
C MET A 136 2.71 -13.80 -22.88
N GLU A 137 3.04 -14.29 -21.70
CA GLU A 137 4.29 -15.02 -21.46
C GLU A 137 4.44 -16.28 -22.30
N LYS A 138 3.33 -16.95 -22.61
CA LYS A 138 3.32 -18.16 -23.47
C LYS A 138 3.99 -17.94 -24.83
N ASP A 139 3.99 -16.69 -25.32
CA ASP A 139 4.54 -16.28 -26.61
C ASP A 139 5.80 -15.39 -26.43
N LEU A 140 6.51 -15.51 -25.30
CA LEU A 140 7.71 -14.72 -25.01
C LEU A 140 8.89 -15.25 -25.81
N ASP A 141 9.44 -14.41 -26.71
CA ASP A 141 10.78 -14.59 -27.25
C ASP A 141 11.80 -14.10 -26.21
N PRO A 142 12.80 -14.91 -25.83
CA PRO A 142 13.83 -14.51 -24.87
C PRO A 142 14.65 -13.27 -25.28
N SER A 143 14.60 -12.85 -26.54
CA SER A 143 15.23 -11.62 -27.03
C SER A 143 14.31 -10.38 -26.93
N ASP A 144 13.02 -10.55 -26.65
CA ASP A 144 12.05 -9.45 -26.50
C ASP A 144 12.13 -8.84 -25.08
N ILE A 145 13.12 -7.96 -24.90
CA ILE A 145 13.33 -7.30 -23.61
C ILE A 145 12.19 -6.35 -23.23
N ASP A 146 11.47 -5.78 -24.20
CA ASP A 146 10.31 -4.93 -23.95
C ASP A 146 9.13 -5.73 -23.39
N LYS A 147 8.88 -6.92 -23.96
CA LYS A 147 7.90 -7.85 -23.39
C LYS A 147 8.30 -8.35 -22.00
N MET A 148 9.59 -8.66 -21.77
CA MET A 148 10.07 -8.99 -20.44
C MET A 148 9.82 -7.87 -19.43
N TYR A 149 10.01 -6.60 -19.84
CA TYR A 149 9.75 -5.45 -18.99
C TYR A 149 8.28 -5.33 -18.59
N VAL A 150 7.37 -5.55 -19.54
CA VAL A 150 5.92 -5.60 -19.27
C VAL A 150 5.58 -6.73 -18.30
N LEU A 151 6.05 -7.94 -18.61
CA LEU A 151 5.80 -9.13 -17.79
C LEU A 151 6.36 -9.00 -16.39
N GLY A 152 7.58 -8.46 -16.26
CA GLY A 152 8.24 -8.24 -14.96
C GLY A 152 7.42 -7.32 -14.06
N GLN A 153 6.89 -6.21 -14.61
CA GLN A 153 5.98 -5.33 -13.88
C GLN A 153 4.68 -6.04 -13.51
N ALA A 154 4.08 -6.77 -14.45
CA ALA A 154 2.81 -7.46 -14.21
C ALA A 154 2.94 -8.50 -13.08
N TYR A 155 4.01 -9.30 -13.07
CA TYR A 155 4.30 -10.25 -12.00
C TYR A 155 4.55 -9.55 -10.65
N ALA A 156 5.35 -8.51 -10.63
CA ALA A 156 5.62 -7.76 -9.40
C ALA A 156 4.36 -7.08 -8.82
N ILE A 157 3.48 -6.56 -9.69
CA ILE A 157 2.20 -5.97 -9.28
C ILE A 157 1.25 -7.03 -8.74
N ARG A 158 1.19 -8.24 -9.34
CA ARG A 158 0.37 -9.34 -8.84
C ARG A 158 0.86 -9.80 -7.47
N ALA A 159 2.16 -9.98 -7.31
CA ALA A 159 2.78 -10.28 -6.02
C ALA A 159 2.45 -9.24 -4.95
N TYR A 160 2.63 -7.96 -5.27
CA TYR A 160 2.31 -6.86 -4.36
C TYR A 160 0.83 -6.82 -3.98
N SER A 161 -0.07 -7.06 -4.95
CA SER A 161 -1.52 -7.05 -4.70
C SER A 161 -1.94 -8.18 -3.76
N TYR A 162 -1.48 -9.41 -4.00
CA TYR A 162 -1.73 -10.52 -3.09
C TYR A 162 -1.08 -10.34 -1.72
N PHE A 163 0.11 -9.75 -1.67
CA PHE A 163 0.78 -9.43 -0.41
C PHE A 163 -0.05 -8.45 0.43
N MET A 164 -0.58 -7.39 -0.17
CA MET A 164 -1.44 -6.42 0.53
C MET A 164 -2.78 -7.04 0.95
N LEU A 165 -3.39 -7.86 0.09
CA LEU A 165 -4.60 -8.62 0.45
C LEU A 165 -4.34 -9.54 1.64
N ALA A 166 -3.24 -10.29 1.64
CA ALA A 166 -2.87 -11.15 2.75
C ALA A 166 -2.66 -10.35 4.05
N GLN A 167 -1.96 -9.21 3.98
CA GLN A 167 -1.77 -8.35 5.16
C GLN A 167 -3.07 -7.77 5.71
N CYS A 168 -4.05 -7.47 4.86
CA CYS A 168 -5.30 -6.84 5.29
C CYS A 168 -6.37 -7.86 5.72
N PHE A 169 -6.42 -9.04 5.09
CA PHE A 169 -7.52 -10.00 5.23
C PHE A 169 -7.13 -11.34 5.88
N SER A 170 -5.88 -11.48 6.33
CA SER A 170 -5.45 -12.62 7.15
C SER A 170 -4.53 -12.16 8.29
N ARG A 171 -4.23 -13.05 9.22
CA ARG A 171 -3.19 -12.78 10.22
C ARG A 171 -1.81 -12.78 9.56
N THR A 172 -0.77 -12.27 10.27
CA THR A 172 0.59 -12.22 9.73
C THR A 172 1.07 -13.61 9.31
N TYR A 173 2.03 -13.69 8.37
CA TYR A 173 2.47 -14.98 7.81
C TYR A 173 2.93 -15.97 8.88
N LYS A 174 3.91 -15.57 9.70
CA LYS A 174 4.59 -16.49 10.61
C LYS A 174 3.70 -17.00 11.74
N GLY A 175 3.46 -18.32 11.72
CA GLY A 175 2.62 -19.01 12.69
C GLY A 175 1.15 -19.15 12.25
N HIS A 176 0.77 -18.65 11.07
CA HIS A 176 -0.59 -18.70 10.54
C HIS A 176 -0.66 -19.28 9.12
N GLU A 177 0.37 -20.00 8.71
CA GLU A 177 0.56 -20.52 7.35
C GLU A 177 -0.61 -21.39 6.87
N SER A 178 -1.25 -22.13 7.78
CA SER A 178 -2.40 -23.00 7.47
C SER A 178 -3.76 -22.31 7.56
N GLU A 179 -3.81 -21.04 7.98
CA GLU A 179 -5.08 -20.33 8.14
C GLU A 179 -5.64 -19.84 6.80
N PRO A 180 -6.96 -19.61 6.72
CA PRO A 180 -7.59 -19.06 5.53
C PRO A 180 -7.08 -17.63 5.21
N CYS A 181 -6.75 -17.40 3.94
CA CYS A 181 -6.35 -16.10 3.43
C CYS A 181 -7.40 -15.56 2.43
N VAL A 182 -7.06 -15.45 1.17
CA VAL A 182 -7.93 -14.94 0.10
C VAL A 182 -8.02 -15.92 -1.05
N PRO A 183 -9.03 -15.84 -1.93
CA PRO A 183 -9.08 -16.62 -3.16
C PRO A 183 -7.89 -16.31 -4.09
N ILE A 184 -7.45 -17.31 -4.86
CA ILE A 184 -6.37 -17.16 -5.84
C ILE A 184 -6.94 -17.22 -7.25
N TYR A 185 -6.60 -16.19 -8.06
CA TYR A 185 -6.90 -16.10 -9.49
C TYR A 185 -5.62 -15.79 -10.25
N THR A 186 -5.20 -16.67 -11.15
CA THR A 186 -3.95 -16.54 -11.92
C THR A 186 -4.16 -16.42 -13.43
N GLU A 187 -5.39 -16.66 -13.89
CA GLU A 187 -5.77 -16.62 -15.29
C GLU A 187 -6.61 -15.38 -15.61
N PRO A 188 -6.65 -14.95 -16.88
CA PRO A 188 -7.59 -13.92 -17.32
C PRO A 188 -9.03 -14.27 -16.95
N THR A 189 -9.74 -13.33 -16.33
CA THR A 189 -11.13 -13.54 -15.90
C THR A 189 -12.12 -13.17 -16.99
N SER A 190 -13.26 -13.87 -17.02
CA SER A 190 -14.39 -13.63 -17.91
C SER A 190 -15.70 -13.72 -17.13
N ALA A 191 -16.83 -13.47 -17.81
CA ALA A 191 -18.15 -13.65 -17.20
C ALA A 191 -18.44 -15.09 -16.74
N ASP A 192 -17.73 -16.08 -17.29
CA ASP A 192 -17.87 -17.49 -16.95
C ASP A 192 -16.87 -17.94 -15.87
N THR A 193 -16.02 -17.05 -15.40
CA THR A 193 -15.03 -17.38 -14.36
C THR A 193 -15.76 -17.65 -13.05
N LYS A 194 -15.58 -18.85 -12.51
CA LYS A 194 -16.17 -19.24 -11.24
C LYS A 194 -15.37 -18.69 -10.07
N GLY A 195 -16.07 -18.32 -9.01
CA GLY A 195 -15.47 -17.99 -7.74
C GLY A 195 -14.55 -19.11 -7.21
N GLN A 196 -13.54 -18.76 -6.45
CA GLN A 196 -12.64 -19.71 -5.82
C GLN A 196 -12.80 -19.67 -4.30
N PRO A 197 -12.62 -20.80 -3.61
CA PRO A 197 -12.57 -20.79 -2.15
C PRO A 197 -11.34 -20.02 -1.65
N ARG A 198 -11.34 -19.66 -0.38
CA ARG A 198 -10.15 -19.09 0.27
C ARG A 198 -8.99 -20.09 0.22
N ALA A 199 -7.85 -19.64 -0.27
CA ALA A 199 -6.59 -20.36 -0.13
C ALA A 199 -6.01 -20.16 1.27
N THR A 200 -5.05 -21.01 1.67
CA THR A 200 -4.32 -20.79 2.91
C THR A 200 -3.31 -19.64 2.77
N VAL A 201 -2.89 -19.08 3.90
CA VAL A 201 -1.81 -18.08 3.95
C VAL A 201 -0.57 -18.60 3.20
N GLN A 202 -0.16 -19.87 3.45
CA GLN A 202 0.97 -20.48 2.76
C GLN A 202 0.78 -20.49 1.24
N GLN A 203 -0.36 -20.94 0.74
CA GLN A 203 -0.62 -20.99 -0.70
C GLN A 203 -0.58 -19.63 -1.37
N VAL A 204 -1.11 -18.59 -0.69
CA VAL A 204 -1.05 -17.21 -1.19
C VAL A 204 0.39 -16.72 -1.22
N TYR A 205 1.19 -16.98 -0.17
CA TYR A 205 2.61 -16.57 -0.13
C TYR A 205 3.49 -17.38 -1.09
N ASP A 206 3.16 -18.64 -1.38
CA ASP A 206 3.85 -19.41 -2.43
C ASP A 206 3.67 -18.74 -3.80
N LEU A 207 2.45 -18.30 -4.13
CA LEU A 207 2.19 -17.51 -5.33
C LEU A 207 2.94 -16.17 -5.32
N ILE A 208 2.88 -15.44 -4.22
CA ILE A 208 3.58 -14.15 -4.05
C ILE A 208 5.08 -14.32 -4.32
N LEU A 209 5.71 -15.35 -3.75
CA LEU A 209 7.15 -15.62 -3.93
C LEU A 209 7.47 -16.01 -5.37
N SER A 210 6.65 -16.87 -5.97
CA SER A 210 6.81 -17.25 -7.38
C SER A 210 6.76 -16.02 -8.28
N ASP A 211 5.77 -15.17 -8.10
CA ASP A 211 5.55 -13.99 -8.90
C ASP A 211 6.63 -12.93 -8.70
N ILE A 212 7.00 -12.61 -7.45
CA ILE A 212 8.01 -11.58 -7.22
C ILE A 212 9.40 -12.00 -7.71
N ASN A 213 9.76 -13.29 -7.55
CA ASN A 213 11.03 -13.79 -8.06
C ASN A 213 11.08 -13.69 -9.59
N LYS A 214 9.98 -14.01 -10.26
CA LYS A 214 9.87 -13.89 -11.72
C LYS A 214 9.87 -12.44 -12.18
N GLY A 215 9.16 -11.57 -11.45
CA GLY A 215 9.16 -10.13 -11.67
C GLY A 215 10.56 -9.53 -11.58
N VAL A 216 11.31 -9.87 -10.53
CA VAL A 216 12.71 -9.46 -10.34
C VAL A 216 13.60 -9.94 -11.49
N ASP A 217 13.51 -11.22 -11.86
CA ASP A 217 14.32 -11.82 -12.95
C ASP A 217 14.06 -11.11 -14.30
N TYR A 218 12.79 -10.90 -14.65
CA TYR A 218 12.44 -10.24 -15.91
C TYR A 218 12.84 -8.77 -15.93
N LEU A 219 12.65 -8.04 -14.83
CA LEU A 219 13.04 -6.63 -14.74
C LEU A 219 14.55 -6.44 -14.71
N GLU A 220 15.31 -7.38 -14.15
CA GLU A 220 16.77 -7.39 -14.24
C GLU A 220 17.24 -7.55 -15.69
N LYS A 221 16.70 -8.52 -16.42
CA LYS A 221 17.05 -8.80 -17.82
C LYS A 221 16.63 -7.70 -18.78
N SER A 222 15.57 -6.96 -18.45
CA SER A 222 15.00 -5.91 -19.31
C SER A 222 15.45 -4.49 -18.94
N ARG A 223 16.48 -4.30 -18.13
CA ARG A 223 16.95 -2.95 -17.72
C ARG A 223 17.37 -2.04 -18.88
N MET A 224 17.66 -2.60 -20.04
CA MET A 224 18.03 -1.87 -21.26
C MET A 224 16.85 -1.67 -22.24
N THR A 225 15.63 -1.81 -21.76
CA THR A 225 14.42 -1.60 -22.56
C THR A 225 14.36 -0.20 -23.17
N SER A 226 13.74 -0.07 -24.34
CA SER A 226 13.40 1.21 -24.95
C SER A 226 12.18 1.88 -24.32
N LEU A 227 11.40 1.13 -23.50
CA LEU A 227 10.23 1.65 -22.80
C LEU A 227 10.63 2.59 -21.66
N ASN A 228 9.72 3.47 -21.26
CA ASN A 228 9.98 4.49 -20.26
C ASN A 228 10.18 3.88 -18.87
N ASN A 229 11.24 4.29 -18.19
CA ASN A 229 11.67 3.82 -16.87
C ASN A 229 11.52 4.91 -15.78
N ASP A 230 10.41 5.60 -15.71
CA ASP A 230 10.20 6.59 -14.66
C ASP A 230 9.82 5.98 -13.30
N LYS A 231 9.80 6.80 -12.27
CA LYS A 231 9.53 6.37 -10.88
C LYS A 231 8.07 6.00 -10.61
N SER A 232 7.17 6.17 -11.58
CA SER A 232 5.78 5.70 -11.47
C SER A 232 5.68 4.20 -11.71
N TYR A 233 6.67 3.60 -12.36
CA TYR A 233 6.66 2.19 -12.74
C TYR A 233 7.35 1.31 -11.70
N VAL A 234 6.95 0.04 -11.66
CA VAL A 234 7.69 -0.98 -10.94
C VAL A 234 8.92 -1.37 -11.78
N THR A 235 10.03 -0.69 -11.50
CA THR A 235 11.34 -0.98 -12.09
C THR A 235 12.07 -2.07 -11.31
N TYR A 236 13.24 -2.52 -11.80
CA TYR A 236 14.04 -3.54 -11.11
C TYR A 236 14.34 -3.22 -9.63
N PRO A 237 14.84 -2.02 -9.26
CA PRO A 237 15.04 -1.68 -7.86
C PRO A 237 13.74 -1.65 -7.03
N VAL A 238 12.61 -1.27 -7.63
CA VAL A 238 11.31 -1.31 -6.96
C VAL A 238 10.86 -2.75 -6.70
N ALA A 239 11.04 -3.64 -7.67
CA ALA A 239 10.73 -5.06 -7.49
C ALA A 239 11.58 -5.70 -6.38
N LEU A 240 12.88 -5.34 -6.29
CA LEU A 240 13.74 -5.73 -5.16
C LEU A 240 13.20 -5.19 -3.83
N GLY A 241 12.73 -3.96 -3.79
CA GLY A 241 12.10 -3.38 -2.60
C GLY A 241 10.81 -4.09 -2.19
N ILE A 242 9.95 -4.46 -3.14
CA ILE A 242 8.76 -5.27 -2.88
C ILE A 242 9.15 -6.66 -2.36
N GLN A 243 10.15 -7.31 -2.96
CA GLN A 243 10.68 -8.59 -2.50
C GLN A 243 11.22 -8.49 -1.07
N ALA A 244 11.93 -7.43 -0.74
CA ALA A 244 12.42 -7.17 0.61
C ALA A 244 11.29 -7.01 1.64
N ARG A 245 10.21 -6.28 1.31
CA ARG A 245 9.01 -6.14 2.17
C ARG A 245 8.33 -7.48 2.43
N ILE A 246 8.16 -8.30 1.38
CA ILE A 246 7.55 -9.63 1.47
C ILE A 246 8.40 -10.52 2.37
N ALA A 247 9.69 -10.64 2.08
CA ALA A 247 10.62 -11.46 2.84
C ALA A 247 10.72 -11.03 4.32
N LEU A 248 10.74 -9.72 4.60
CA LEU A 248 10.72 -9.17 5.95
C LEU A 248 9.47 -9.62 6.73
N THR A 249 8.30 -9.59 6.08
CA THR A 249 7.03 -10.03 6.69
C THR A 249 7.00 -11.54 6.96
N MET A 250 7.64 -12.32 6.09
CA MET A 250 7.76 -13.78 6.24
C MET A 250 8.83 -14.19 7.26
N GLU A 251 9.65 -13.26 7.76
CA GLU A 251 10.86 -13.53 8.52
C GLU A 251 11.91 -14.35 7.72
N ASP A 252 11.87 -14.27 6.40
CA ASP A 252 12.96 -14.77 5.54
C ASP A 252 14.09 -13.72 5.49
N TRP A 253 14.88 -13.72 6.56
CA TRP A 253 15.93 -12.72 6.78
C TRP A 253 16.99 -12.73 5.71
N ALA A 254 17.34 -13.90 5.17
CA ALA A 254 18.35 -14.02 4.11
C ALA A 254 17.89 -13.36 2.82
N THR A 255 16.66 -13.60 2.39
CA THR A 255 16.08 -12.97 1.20
C THR A 255 15.84 -11.47 1.44
N ALA A 256 15.38 -11.06 2.62
CA ALA A 256 15.16 -9.66 2.96
C ALA A 256 16.47 -8.85 2.90
N ALA A 257 17.55 -9.36 3.51
CA ALA A 257 18.87 -8.74 3.45
C ALA A 257 19.36 -8.64 1.99
N LYS A 258 19.37 -9.76 1.27
CA LYS A 258 19.85 -9.83 -0.12
C LYS A 258 19.12 -8.84 -1.04
N ALA A 259 17.80 -8.79 -0.99
CA ALA A 259 17.00 -7.94 -1.86
C ALA A 259 17.20 -6.45 -1.53
N ALA A 260 17.17 -6.09 -0.24
CA ALA A 260 17.36 -4.71 0.18
C ALA A 260 18.78 -4.21 -0.13
N GLU A 261 19.80 -5.01 0.12
CA GLU A 261 21.19 -4.68 -0.19
C GLU A 261 21.46 -4.59 -1.69
N ALA A 262 20.84 -5.46 -2.49
CA ALA A 262 20.91 -5.37 -3.95
C ALA A 262 20.34 -4.04 -4.44
N ALA A 263 19.20 -3.59 -3.91
CA ALA A 263 18.62 -2.28 -4.25
C ALA A 263 19.56 -1.12 -3.86
N ILE A 264 20.21 -1.18 -2.69
CA ILE A 264 21.21 -0.19 -2.24
C ILE A 264 22.44 -0.20 -3.16
N ALA A 265 22.95 -1.39 -3.49
CA ALA A 265 24.17 -1.57 -4.28
C ALA A 265 24.05 -1.06 -5.73
N LEU A 266 22.85 -0.91 -6.27
CA LEU A 266 22.62 -0.28 -7.57
C LEU A 266 23.14 1.17 -7.62
N GLY A 267 23.14 1.88 -6.47
CA GLY A 267 23.62 3.25 -6.39
C GLY A 267 22.76 4.30 -7.11
N GLU A 268 21.59 3.90 -7.59
CA GLU A 268 20.66 4.76 -8.34
C GLU A 268 19.94 5.78 -7.44
N TYR A 269 19.80 5.44 -6.17
CA TYR A 269 19.10 6.25 -5.17
C TYR A 269 20.04 6.65 -4.03
N LYS A 270 19.79 7.83 -3.47
CA LYS A 270 20.64 8.36 -2.39
C LYS A 270 19.76 8.82 -1.24
N ILE A 271 20.17 8.54 -0.01
CA ILE A 271 19.50 9.05 1.17
C ILE A 271 19.38 10.58 1.07
N GLN A 272 18.16 11.10 1.18
CA GLN A 272 17.90 12.54 1.10
C GLN A 272 18.16 13.18 2.48
N PRO A 273 19.01 14.20 2.60
CA PRO A 273 19.15 14.95 3.85
C PRO A 273 17.84 15.58 4.30
N VAL A 274 17.65 15.70 5.61
CA VAL A 274 16.55 16.43 6.23
C VAL A 274 17.13 17.69 6.86
N GLU A 275 16.59 18.86 6.51
CA GLU A 275 17.03 20.15 7.06
C GLU A 275 16.41 20.39 8.44
N ALA A 276 17.23 20.75 9.43
CA ALA A 276 16.76 21.02 10.78
C ALA A 276 16.00 22.36 10.87
N GLY A 277 14.94 22.36 11.63
CA GLY A 277 14.42 23.58 12.28
C GLY A 277 13.47 24.46 11.48
N LYS A 278 12.80 23.98 10.40
CA LYS A 278 11.83 24.79 9.69
C LYS A 278 10.65 23.99 9.15
N PHE A 279 9.44 24.52 9.35
CA PHE A 279 8.17 23.95 8.89
C PHE A 279 7.62 24.71 7.66
N ALA A 280 8.46 25.19 6.75
CA ALA A 280 8.00 25.95 5.60
C ALA A 280 7.83 25.09 4.36
N ILE A 281 6.77 25.30 3.60
CA ILE A 281 6.57 24.76 2.25
C ILE A 281 7.80 25.08 1.38
N ASN A 282 8.25 24.15 0.54
CA ASN A 282 9.45 24.25 -0.32
C ASN A 282 10.80 24.01 0.37
N GLN A 283 10.82 23.21 1.42
CA GLN A 283 12.06 22.72 2.03
C GLN A 283 12.27 21.23 1.76
N SER A 284 13.51 20.75 1.86
CA SER A 284 13.88 19.33 1.68
C SER A 284 13.31 18.40 2.78
N ASN A 285 12.55 18.95 3.73
CA ASN A 285 11.90 18.20 4.79
C ASN A 285 10.62 17.48 4.36
N PHE A 286 10.05 17.83 3.22
CA PHE A 286 8.75 17.33 2.82
C PHE A 286 8.85 16.12 1.90
N ILE A 287 7.95 15.17 2.12
CA ILE A 287 7.81 13.94 1.32
C ILE A 287 6.66 14.17 0.33
N ASN A 288 6.88 14.96 -0.71
CA ASN A 288 5.85 15.36 -1.67
C ASN A 288 6.32 15.46 -3.12
N THR A 289 7.48 14.89 -3.46
CA THR A 289 7.98 14.86 -4.83
C THR A 289 8.69 13.56 -5.17
N VAL A 290 8.30 12.92 -6.27
CA VAL A 290 8.97 11.72 -6.79
C VAL A 290 10.34 12.03 -7.39
N SER A 291 10.62 13.29 -7.73
CA SER A 291 11.94 13.68 -8.27
C SER A 291 13.06 13.63 -7.23
N ALA A 292 12.75 13.55 -5.94
CA ALA A 292 13.75 13.45 -4.88
C ALA A 292 14.67 12.23 -5.08
N ALA A 293 15.96 12.40 -4.74
CA ALA A 293 16.98 11.40 -5.02
C ALA A 293 16.80 10.06 -4.28
N ASN A 294 16.04 10.06 -3.20
CA ASN A 294 15.76 8.89 -2.37
C ASN A 294 14.50 8.12 -2.78
N VAL A 295 13.63 8.71 -3.61
CA VAL A 295 12.37 8.06 -4.01
C VAL A 295 12.64 7.00 -5.06
N MET A 296 12.24 5.78 -4.75
CA MET A 296 12.31 4.62 -5.62
C MET A 296 11.02 4.45 -6.42
N TRP A 297 9.85 4.57 -5.76
CA TRP A 297 8.54 4.37 -6.35
C TRP A 297 7.53 5.39 -5.83
N GLY A 298 6.69 5.91 -6.72
CA GLY A 298 5.66 6.86 -6.37
C GLY A 298 4.77 7.23 -7.55
N ALA A 299 3.95 8.25 -7.40
CA ALA A 299 3.12 8.78 -8.47
C ALA A 299 3.34 10.29 -8.60
N HIS A 300 3.71 10.73 -9.80
CA HIS A 300 3.75 12.15 -10.14
C HIS A 300 2.32 12.66 -10.37
N ILE A 301 1.93 13.69 -9.63
CA ILE A 301 0.59 14.28 -9.69
C ILE A 301 0.64 15.60 -10.43
N ILE A 302 -0.02 15.66 -11.57
CA ILE A 302 -0.19 16.89 -12.36
C ILE A 302 -1.54 17.58 -12.01
N PRO A 303 -1.73 18.87 -12.30
CA PRO A 303 -2.94 19.62 -11.92
C PRO A 303 -4.26 18.94 -12.29
N ASP A 304 -4.35 18.35 -13.49
CA ASP A 304 -5.56 17.65 -13.98
C ASP A 304 -5.87 16.35 -13.20
N GLN A 305 -4.91 15.87 -12.42
CA GLN A 305 -5.01 14.65 -11.62
C GLN A 305 -5.07 14.95 -10.13
N ALA A 306 -4.84 16.18 -9.74
CA ALA A 306 -4.80 16.60 -8.35
C ALA A 306 -6.18 16.49 -7.70
N GLY A 307 -6.22 15.93 -6.49
CA GLY A 307 -7.44 15.78 -5.69
C GLY A 307 -7.42 16.69 -4.49
N MET A 308 -8.29 17.72 -4.45
CA MET A 308 -8.38 18.60 -3.30
C MET A 308 -8.72 17.82 -2.02
N TYR A 309 -9.77 16.98 -2.07
CA TYR A 309 -10.30 16.29 -0.89
C TYR A 309 -9.87 14.82 -0.81
N ALA A 310 -9.87 14.13 -1.94
CA ALA A 310 -9.51 12.71 -2.02
C ALA A 310 -8.01 12.57 -2.26
N SER A 311 -7.19 12.98 -1.30
CA SER A 311 -5.74 12.93 -1.37
C SER A 311 -5.10 12.73 -0.01
N LEU A 312 -3.87 12.18 0.02
CA LEU A 312 -3.09 12.05 1.24
C LEU A 312 -2.95 13.40 1.96
N TYR A 313 -2.64 14.44 1.19
CA TYR A 313 -2.33 15.75 1.75
C TYR A 313 -3.54 16.46 2.35
N ALA A 314 -4.75 16.20 1.85
CA ALA A 314 -5.98 16.70 2.49
C ALA A 314 -6.13 16.23 3.95
N HIS A 315 -5.58 15.02 4.24
CA HIS A 315 -5.64 14.40 5.56
C HIS A 315 -4.39 14.64 6.41
N MET A 316 -3.30 15.10 5.79
CA MET A 316 -2.01 15.28 6.46
C MET A 316 -1.62 16.75 6.59
N ASP A 317 -1.76 17.54 5.53
CA ASP A 317 -1.29 18.93 5.50
C ASP A 317 -2.10 19.82 6.43
N VAL A 318 -1.43 20.33 7.47
CA VAL A 318 -2.02 21.16 8.51
C VAL A 318 -2.20 22.61 8.09
N ASP A 319 -1.48 23.06 7.07
CA ASP A 319 -1.57 24.41 6.52
C ASP A 319 -2.67 24.53 5.45
N ALA A 320 -3.15 23.39 4.94
CA ALA A 320 -4.28 23.37 4.02
C ALA A 320 -5.60 23.57 4.79
N ALA A 321 -6.50 24.40 4.25
CA ALA A 321 -7.84 24.59 4.79
C ALA A 321 -8.78 23.40 4.50
N LEU A 322 -8.29 22.19 4.76
CA LEU A 322 -8.95 20.90 4.50
C LEU A 322 -9.12 20.07 5.79
N TYR A 323 -9.07 18.74 5.69
CA TYR A 323 -9.39 17.87 6.83
C TYR A 323 -8.38 17.97 7.98
N ALA A 324 -7.09 18.05 7.68
CA ALA A 324 -6.08 18.21 8.73
C ALA A 324 -6.12 19.62 9.34
N GLY A 325 -6.05 20.66 8.51
CA GLY A 325 -5.99 22.04 8.97
C GLY A 325 -7.34 22.56 9.47
N TYR A 326 -8.35 22.67 8.62
CA TYR A 326 -9.64 23.28 8.96
C TYR A 326 -10.44 22.46 9.97
N SER A 327 -10.61 21.16 9.73
CA SER A 327 -11.35 20.28 10.65
C SER A 327 -10.53 19.89 11.87
N ARG A 328 -9.26 20.25 11.91
CA ARG A 328 -8.30 19.92 12.97
C ARG A 328 -8.23 18.42 13.27
N ALA A 329 -8.46 17.59 12.26
CA ALA A 329 -8.26 16.14 12.34
C ALA A 329 -6.82 15.78 11.90
N ASN A 330 -5.87 16.62 12.30
CA ASN A 330 -4.44 16.49 12.03
C ASN A 330 -3.89 15.20 12.64
N LYS A 331 -2.81 14.72 12.03
CA LYS A 331 -2.05 13.57 12.53
C LYS A 331 -0.88 14.05 13.37
N GLN A 332 -0.59 13.31 14.42
CA GLN A 332 0.47 13.61 15.37
C GLN A 332 1.34 12.37 15.55
N ILE A 333 2.63 12.57 15.84
CA ILE A 333 3.45 11.44 16.29
C ILE A 333 3.18 11.15 17.76
N ASN A 334 3.24 9.88 18.11
CA ASN A 334 3.28 9.44 19.49
C ASN A 334 4.50 10.08 20.21
N LYS A 335 4.25 10.68 21.36
CA LYS A 335 5.29 11.37 22.14
C LYS A 335 6.45 10.46 22.51
N ASP A 336 6.19 9.20 22.88
CA ASP A 336 7.23 8.23 23.19
C ASP A 336 8.14 7.98 21.99
N THR A 337 7.55 7.85 20.78
CA THR A 337 8.32 7.69 19.54
C THR A 337 9.11 8.95 19.19
N TYR A 338 8.53 10.14 19.40
CA TYR A 338 9.25 11.40 19.20
C TYR A 338 10.45 11.53 20.16
N ASP A 339 10.30 11.16 21.42
CA ASP A 339 11.34 11.25 22.44
C ASP A 339 12.50 10.26 22.22
N ARG A 340 12.33 9.26 21.33
CA ARG A 340 13.40 8.33 20.92
C ARG A 340 14.44 8.98 19.99
N MET A 341 14.11 10.11 19.39
CA MET A 341 15.06 10.87 18.57
C MET A 341 16.08 11.61 19.42
N GLY A 342 17.34 11.60 18.98
CA GLY A 342 18.38 12.47 19.54
C GLY A 342 17.94 13.94 19.52
N LYS A 343 18.48 14.75 20.42
CA LYS A 343 18.12 16.17 20.51
C LYS A 343 18.44 16.98 19.23
N ASP A 344 19.47 16.53 18.51
CA ASP A 344 19.98 17.17 17.30
C ASP A 344 19.49 16.44 16.02
N ASP A 345 18.60 15.46 16.15
CA ASP A 345 18.00 14.74 15.01
C ASP A 345 17.15 15.70 14.19
N SER A 346 17.53 15.91 12.94
CA SER A 346 16.85 16.84 12.03
C SER A 346 15.39 16.49 11.75
N ARG A 347 15.01 15.20 11.88
CA ARG A 347 13.62 14.74 11.73
C ARG A 347 12.69 15.27 12.82
N ARG A 348 13.22 15.76 13.95
CA ARG A 348 12.38 16.46 14.95
C ARG A 348 11.60 17.63 14.33
N ALA A 349 12.11 18.22 13.24
CA ALA A 349 11.41 19.23 12.45
C ALA A 349 10.20 18.71 11.67
N TRP A 350 10.00 17.40 11.59
CA TRP A 350 8.79 16.82 10.99
C TRP A 350 7.55 16.93 11.90
N TRP A 351 7.73 17.30 13.16
CA TRP A 351 6.65 17.44 14.11
C TRP A 351 6.87 18.65 15.01
N ASP A 352 5.80 19.40 15.29
CA ASP A 352 5.84 20.56 16.18
C ASP A 352 5.31 20.19 17.57
N PRO A 353 6.19 20.01 18.57
CA PRO A 353 5.75 19.68 19.93
C PRO A 353 4.97 20.81 20.60
N ALA A 354 5.10 22.04 20.11
CA ALA A 354 4.54 23.24 20.72
C ALA A 354 3.31 23.80 20.01
N ASP A 355 2.72 23.06 19.01
CA ASP A 355 1.55 23.57 18.28
C ASP A 355 0.33 23.75 19.19
N PRO A 356 -0.07 25.00 19.49
CA PRO A 356 -1.19 25.29 20.37
C PRO A 356 -2.55 25.10 19.69
N ASN A 357 -2.58 24.94 18.34
CA ASN A 357 -3.83 24.96 17.57
C ASN A 357 -4.47 23.60 17.44
N ASN A 358 -3.73 22.52 17.64
CA ASN A 358 -4.26 21.18 17.45
C ASN A 358 -5.26 20.75 18.54
N GLY A 359 -5.21 21.37 19.72
CA GLY A 359 -6.10 21.09 20.84
C GLY A 359 -5.93 19.71 21.48
N ALA A 360 -4.85 18.99 21.14
CA ALA A 360 -4.55 17.65 21.64
C ALA A 360 -3.13 17.53 22.21
N GLY A 361 -2.42 18.65 22.41
CA GLY A 361 -1.18 18.65 23.17
C GLY A 361 0.12 18.65 22.38
N GLY A 362 0.10 18.98 21.09
CA GLY A 362 1.31 19.15 20.31
C GLY A 362 1.66 17.95 19.42
N TYR A 363 2.89 17.96 18.91
CA TYR A 363 3.45 16.91 18.04
C TYR A 363 2.75 16.75 16.69
N GLN A 364 2.07 17.80 16.23
CA GLN A 364 1.44 17.86 14.92
C GLN A 364 2.46 17.69 13.81
N GLN A 365 2.10 16.91 12.78
CA GLN A 365 3.00 16.62 11.68
C GLN A 365 3.19 17.80 10.72
N HIS A 366 4.42 17.91 10.19
CA HIS A 366 4.85 18.79 9.09
C HIS A 366 5.71 18.04 8.07
N LYS A 367 5.64 16.73 8.04
CA LYS A 367 6.36 15.87 7.11
C LYS A 367 5.72 15.85 5.73
N PHE A 368 4.40 15.99 5.67
CA PHE A 368 3.60 15.88 4.46
C PHE A 368 2.85 17.18 4.21
N HIS A 369 3.15 17.82 3.08
CA HIS A 369 2.48 19.03 2.61
C HIS A 369 2.18 18.91 1.11
N PHE A 370 1.14 19.58 0.64
CA PHE A 370 0.98 19.85 -0.78
C PHE A 370 2.24 20.56 -1.31
N SER A 371 2.65 20.25 -2.53
CA SER A 371 3.67 21.04 -3.23
C SER A 371 3.10 22.39 -3.71
N SER A 372 1.77 22.45 -3.90
CA SER A 372 1.04 23.64 -4.30
C SER A 372 -0.36 23.66 -3.70
N LEU A 373 -0.67 24.65 -2.88
CA LEU A 373 -2.01 24.88 -2.34
C LEU A 373 -2.96 25.55 -3.34
N SER A 374 -2.46 26.06 -4.46
CA SER A 374 -3.30 26.66 -5.51
C SER A 374 -3.83 25.64 -6.51
N THR A 375 -3.08 24.56 -6.74
CA THR A 375 -3.42 23.50 -7.69
C THR A 375 -3.67 22.15 -7.02
N TRP A 376 -3.46 22.04 -5.69
CA TRP A 376 -3.62 20.85 -4.86
C TRP A 376 -2.71 19.70 -5.29
N GLU A 377 -1.55 20.03 -5.83
CA GLU A 377 -0.53 19.08 -6.23
C GLU A 377 0.30 18.62 -5.06
N GLY A 378 0.78 17.39 -5.16
CA GLY A 378 1.73 16.75 -4.28
C GLY A 378 1.90 15.30 -4.71
N ASP A 379 3.12 14.88 -5.02
CA ASP A 379 3.41 13.53 -5.50
C ASP A 379 3.24 12.52 -4.36
N TYR A 380 2.74 11.35 -4.68
CA TYR A 380 2.68 10.25 -3.73
C TYR A 380 3.98 9.46 -3.75
N VAL A 381 4.57 9.27 -2.60
CA VAL A 381 5.79 8.47 -2.41
C VAL A 381 5.44 7.17 -1.71
N TRP A 382 5.74 6.03 -2.36
CA TRP A 382 5.39 4.69 -1.89
C TRP A 382 6.57 3.85 -1.45
N MET A 383 7.78 4.24 -1.89
CA MET A 383 9.02 3.57 -1.49
C MET A 383 10.21 4.51 -1.59
N ARG A 384 11.06 4.50 -0.57
CA ARG A 384 12.31 5.25 -0.50
C ARG A 384 13.48 4.35 -0.14
N ILE A 385 14.69 4.75 -0.54
CA ILE A 385 15.90 3.95 -0.29
C ILE A 385 16.20 3.79 1.21
N GLU A 386 15.79 4.73 2.06
CA GLU A 386 15.94 4.65 3.50
C GLU A 386 15.25 3.40 4.08
N GLU A 387 14.13 2.99 3.50
CA GLU A 387 13.46 1.76 3.88
C GLU A 387 14.34 0.53 3.62
N MET A 388 15.09 0.52 2.53
CA MET A 388 16.01 -0.58 2.19
C MET A 388 17.15 -0.68 3.20
N TYR A 389 17.73 0.45 3.64
CA TYR A 389 18.73 0.45 4.71
C TYR A 389 18.20 -0.13 6.00
N LEU A 390 16.99 0.25 6.41
CA LEU A 390 16.37 -0.22 7.64
C LEU A 390 15.96 -1.69 7.55
N THR A 391 15.46 -2.13 6.38
CA THR A 391 15.11 -3.54 6.13
C THR A 391 16.35 -4.43 6.13
N ALA A 392 17.42 -4.02 5.46
CA ALA A 392 18.70 -4.73 5.47
C ALA A 392 19.29 -4.79 6.89
N ALA A 393 19.25 -3.69 7.64
CA ALA A 393 19.74 -3.65 9.01
C ALA A 393 18.99 -4.62 9.94
N GLU A 394 17.64 -4.66 9.86
CA GLU A 394 16.86 -5.62 10.67
C GLU A 394 17.17 -7.07 10.26
N ALA A 395 17.22 -7.34 8.94
CA ALA A 395 17.49 -8.68 8.47
C ALA A 395 18.90 -9.16 8.85
N GLU A 396 19.93 -8.33 8.73
CA GLU A 396 21.29 -8.66 9.13
C GLU A 396 21.42 -8.85 10.66
N CYS A 397 20.74 -8.02 11.46
CA CYS A 397 20.63 -8.23 12.89
C CYS A 397 20.04 -9.60 13.20
N MET A 398 18.94 -9.98 12.54
CA MET A 398 18.27 -11.27 12.74
C MET A 398 19.12 -12.47 12.27
N LEU A 399 20.02 -12.28 11.29
CA LEU A 399 21.01 -13.27 10.88
C LEU A 399 22.19 -13.38 11.85
N GLY A 400 22.34 -12.44 12.79
CA GLY A 400 23.45 -12.41 13.77
C GLY A 400 24.66 -11.62 13.26
N ASN A 401 24.51 -10.85 12.20
CA ASN A 401 25.56 -10.01 11.62
C ASN A 401 25.50 -8.59 12.21
N ASP A 402 25.56 -8.48 13.54
CA ASP A 402 25.35 -7.22 14.26
C ASP A 402 26.23 -6.07 13.75
N THR A 403 27.49 -6.32 13.43
CA THR A 403 28.39 -5.28 12.88
C THR A 403 27.85 -4.67 11.58
N LYS A 404 27.40 -5.50 10.66
CA LYS A 404 26.85 -5.04 9.37
C LYS A 404 25.51 -4.33 9.58
N ALA A 405 24.67 -4.84 10.46
CA ALA A 405 23.41 -4.19 10.84
C ALA A 405 23.63 -2.79 11.44
N GLN A 406 24.63 -2.65 12.32
CA GLN A 406 25.05 -1.36 12.86
C GLN A 406 25.57 -0.41 11.79
N GLU A 407 26.39 -0.89 10.85
CA GLU A 407 26.90 -0.09 9.73
C GLU A 407 25.76 0.47 8.86
N LEU A 408 24.79 -0.37 8.47
CA LEU A 408 23.63 0.03 7.68
C LEU A 408 22.77 1.07 8.43
N LEU A 409 22.46 0.79 9.71
CA LEU A 409 21.70 1.69 10.55
C LEU A 409 22.41 3.03 10.74
N ASN A 410 23.69 3.01 11.11
CA ASN A 410 24.48 4.21 11.33
C ASN A 410 24.64 5.03 10.04
N THR A 411 24.80 4.37 8.89
CA THR A 411 24.90 5.06 7.58
C THR A 411 23.65 5.88 7.30
N MET A 412 22.47 5.33 7.54
CA MET A 412 21.22 6.04 7.31
C MET A 412 21.00 7.13 8.36
N VAL A 413 21.09 6.80 9.66
CA VAL A 413 20.70 7.72 10.73
C VAL A 413 21.67 8.89 10.89
N LYS A 414 22.95 8.73 10.61
CA LYS A 414 23.93 9.83 10.62
C LYS A 414 23.61 10.96 9.61
N THR A 415 22.82 10.68 8.59
CA THR A 415 22.31 11.73 7.70
C THR A 415 21.20 12.58 8.34
N ARG A 416 20.67 12.16 9.47
CA ARG A 416 19.61 12.79 10.27
C ARG A 416 20.17 13.41 11.57
N ASP A 417 21.03 12.65 12.22
CA ASP A 417 21.71 13.02 13.48
C ASP A 417 23.19 12.62 13.34
N ALA A 418 24.06 13.58 13.10
CA ALA A 418 25.49 13.34 12.89
C ALA A 418 26.19 12.70 14.12
N ALA A 419 25.61 12.87 15.32
CA ALA A 419 26.12 12.29 16.56
C ALA A 419 25.65 10.86 16.79
N PHE A 420 24.67 10.38 16.03
CA PHE A 420 24.13 9.03 16.18
C PHE A 420 25.22 7.97 15.97
N ASN A 421 25.32 7.05 16.90
CA ASN A 421 26.25 5.92 16.80
C ASN A 421 25.71 4.72 17.59
N CYS A 422 24.95 3.87 16.94
CA CYS A 422 24.46 2.64 17.54
C CYS A 422 25.58 1.61 17.63
N THR A 423 25.84 1.12 18.84
CA THR A 423 26.77 0.02 19.15
C THR A 423 26.06 -1.12 19.88
N ALA A 424 24.73 -1.04 19.99
CA ALA A 424 23.93 -2.10 20.60
C ALA A 424 24.03 -3.40 19.80
N THR A 425 23.81 -4.52 20.48
CA THR A 425 23.73 -5.87 19.90
C THR A 425 22.45 -6.56 20.36
N GLY A 426 22.11 -7.70 19.74
CA GLY A 426 20.99 -8.52 20.16
C GLY A 426 19.69 -8.24 19.44
N LYS A 427 18.74 -9.18 19.59
CA LYS A 427 17.51 -9.30 18.79
C LYS A 427 16.24 -9.11 19.61
N GLU A 428 16.35 -8.90 20.90
CA GLU A 428 15.24 -8.88 21.86
C GLU A 428 14.33 -7.69 21.57
N LEU A 429 13.03 -7.95 21.58
CA LEU A 429 11.99 -6.92 21.57
C LEU A 429 11.11 -7.09 22.81
N GLY A 430 10.59 -6.00 23.32
CA GLY A 430 9.59 -6.02 24.38
C GLY A 430 8.25 -6.57 23.91
N LYS A 431 7.39 -6.95 24.84
CA LYS A 431 6.02 -7.39 24.55
C LYS A 431 5.15 -6.25 24.01
N LEU A 432 5.41 -5.05 24.48
CA LEU A 432 4.76 -3.83 24.02
C LEU A 432 5.74 -2.99 23.21
N THR A 433 5.21 -2.23 22.28
CA THR A 433 5.99 -1.28 21.46
C THR A 433 6.62 -0.16 22.27
N SER A 434 6.12 0.09 23.49
CA SER A 434 6.68 1.04 24.45
C SER A 434 7.80 0.49 25.34
N ASP A 435 7.99 -0.83 25.36
CA ASP A 435 9.06 -1.44 26.17
C ASP A 435 10.45 -1.05 25.62
N ARG A 436 11.45 -1.12 26.50
CA ARG A 436 12.85 -0.83 26.20
C ARG A 436 13.73 -2.03 26.55
N THR A 437 14.33 -2.64 25.54
CA THR A 437 15.27 -3.76 25.71
C THR A 437 16.73 -3.32 25.58
N GLY A 438 16.96 -2.22 24.84
CA GLY A 438 18.30 -1.74 24.51
C GLY A 438 19.01 -2.59 23.45
N SER A 439 18.28 -3.47 22.75
CA SER A 439 18.84 -4.32 21.71
C SER A 439 19.08 -3.55 20.41
N LEU A 440 19.93 -4.10 19.54
CA LEU A 440 20.14 -3.58 18.19
C LEU A 440 18.85 -3.62 17.36
N ARG A 441 18.09 -4.71 17.46
CA ARG A 441 16.82 -4.83 16.77
C ARG A 441 15.83 -3.74 17.19
N GLU A 442 15.72 -3.46 18.51
CA GLU A 442 14.88 -2.35 18.99
C GLU A 442 15.33 -1.01 18.39
N ALA A 443 16.64 -0.72 18.41
CA ALA A 443 17.15 0.53 17.83
C ALA A 443 16.80 0.66 16.33
N ILE A 444 16.86 -0.42 15.56
CA ILE A 444 16.48 -0.43 14.14
C ILE A 444 14.97 -0.19 13.99
N ILE A 445 14.14 -0.85 14.78
CA ILE A 445 12.68 -0.67 14.74
C ILE A 445 12.29 0.75 15.14
N ASP A 446 12.94 1.35 16.12
CA ASP A 446 12.72 2.75 16.49
C ASP A 446 13.00 3.69 15.34
N GLN A 447 14.11 3.48 14.63
CA GLN A 447 14.44 4.29 13.47
C GLN A 447 13.46 4.08 12.31
N ARG A 448 12.95 2.86 12.13
CA ARG A 448 11.91 2.55 11.16
C ARG A 448 10.58 3.26 11.48
N ARG A 449 10.16 3.26 12.73
CA ARG A 449 8.96 3.97 13.22
C ARG A 449 9.03 5.48 12.92
N ILE A 450 10.19 6.09 13.17
CA ILE A 450 10.43 7.52 12.95
C ILE A 450 10.52 7.83 11.45
N GLU A 451 11.38 7.11 10.73
CA GLU A 451 11.68 7.40 9.32
C GLU A 451 10.49 7.18 8.40
N LEU A 452 9.75 6.08 8.59
CA LEU A 452 8.65 5.68 7.73
C LEU A 452 7.26 6.06 8.28
N TRP A 453 7.20 6.94 9.28
CA TRP A 453 5.94 7.45 9.82
C TRP A 453 5.06 8.06 8.72
N GLY A 454 3.82 7.56 8.60
CA GLY A 454 2.86 8.03 7.61
C GLY A 454 3.08 7.48 6.18
N GLU A 455 4.00 6.52 5.96
CA GLU A 455 4.36 6.06 4.61
C GLU A 455 4.02 4.59 4.32
N TYR A 456 4.22 3.69 5.28
CA TYR A 456 4.15 2.26 5.00
C TYR A 456 2.94 1.56 5.63
N GLY A 457 2.50 2.01 6.79
CA GLY A 457 1.45 1.34 7.55
C GLY A 457 1.98 0.65 8.80
N ARG A 458 2.02 1.37 9.90
CA ARG A 458 2.61 0.94 11.18
C ARG A 458 2.03 -0.37 11.71
N VAL A 459 0.73 -0.63 11.52
CA VAL A 459 0.09 -1.85 12.04
C VAL A 459 0.68 -3.13 11.42
N PHE A 460 1.18 -3.07 10.19
CA PHE A 460 1.81 -4.23 9.56
C PHE A 460 3.13 -4.63 10.26
N ASP A 461 3.93 -3.63 10.66
CA ASP A 461 5.14 -3.87 11.46
C ASP A 461 4.79 -4.42 12.85
N ILE A 462 3.82 -3.82 13.55
CA ILE A 462 3.36 -4.29 14.87
C ILE A 462 3.01 -5.79 14.82
N ARG A 463 2.24 -6.18 13.81
CA ARG A 463 1.75 -7.56 13.67
C ARG A 463 2.88 -8.55 13.35
N ARG A 464 3.80 -8.25 12.41
CA ARG A 464 4.92 -9.14 12.12
C ARG A 464 5.91 -9.26 13.28
N LEU A 465 6.08 -8.18 14.06
CA LEU A 465 6.93 -8.15 15.25
C LEU A 465 6.27 -8.82 16.47
N LYS A 466 4.99 -9.18 16.35
CA LYS A 466 4.20 -9.78 17.44
C LYS A 466 4.25 -8.96 18.72
N GLN A 467 4.17 -7.64 18.58
CA GLN A 467 4.11 -6.72 19.71
C GLN A 467 2.67 -6.24 19.92
N GLY A 468 2.27 -6.05 21.17
CA GLY A 468 1.09 -5.29 21.53
C GLY A 468 1.42 -3.81 21.68
N PHE A 469 0.40 -2.97 21.84
CA PHE A 469 0.58 -1.57 22.21
C PHE A 469 -0.55 -1.10 23.13
N ARG A 470 -0.34 0.04 23.77
CA ARG A 470 -1.35 0.75 24.53
C ARG A 470 -1.37 2.19 24.09
N ARG A 471 -2.56 2.73 23.99
CA ARG A 471 -2.78 4.15 23.68
C ARG A 471 -3.07 4.87 24.98
N THR A 472 -2.16 5.74 25.41
CA THR A 472 -2.25 6.44 26.68
C THR A 472 -2.20 7.95 26.49
N THR A 473 -2.80 8.70 27.41
CA THR A 473 -2.72 10.17 27.40
C THR A 473 -1.29 10.67 27.63
N ALA A 474 -0.44 9.91 28.31
CA ALA A 474 0.98 10.22 28.49
C ALA A 474 1.76 10.20 27.17
N GLU A 475 1.32 9.39 26.21
CA GLU A 475 1.88 9.30 24.85
C GLU A 475 1.28 10.31 23.87
N GLY A 476 0.35 11.15 24.33
CA GLY A 476 -0.31 12.17 23.51
C GLY A 476 -1.66 11.75 22.93
N TRP A 477 -2.19 10.57 23.29
CA TRP A 477 -3.53 10.18 22.86
C TRP A 477 -4.59 10.99 23.59
N PRO A 478 -5.66 11.47 22.91
CA PRO A 478 -6.75 12.18 23.56
C PRO A 478 -7.42 11.33 24.66
N ASP A 479 -7.85 11.97 25.73
CA ASP A 479 -8.66 11.33 26.77
C ASP A 479 -10.08 11.05 26.25
N ASN A 480 -10.17 10.02 25.41
CA ASN A 480 -11.40 9.55 24.80
C ASN A 480 -11.41 8.03 24.76
N ALA A 481 -12.36 7.43 25.48
CA ALA A 481 -12.46 5.98 25.61
C ALA A 481 -12.46 5.23 24.26
N ASN A 482 -13.05 5.81 23.22
CA ASN A 482 -13.10 5.17 21.90
C ASN A 482 -11.72 5.14 21.21
N ILE A 483 -10.90 6.19 21.41
CA ILE A 483 -9.54 6.26 20.85
C ILE A 483 -8.58 5.37 21.62
N LEU A 484 -8.73 5.31 22.94
CA LEU A 484 -7.85 4.56 23.82
C LEU A 484 -8.03 3.05 23.70
N LEU A 485 -8.99 2.57 22.94
CA LEU A 485 -9.28 1.14 22.79
C LEU A 485 -9.52 0.44 24.14
N ILE A 486 -10.16 1.12 25.08
CA ILE A 486 -10.33 0.65 26.48
C ILE A 486 -10.93 -0.75 26.57
N ASN A 487 -11.82 -1.08 25.66
CA ASN A 487 -12.51 -2.38 25.62
C ASN A 487 -11.96 -3.30 24.52
N ARG A 488 -10.76 -3.03 23.99
CA ARG A 488 -10.15 -3.80 22.90
C ARG A 488 -8.74 -4.20 23.29
N PRO A 489 -8.38 -5.46 23.15
CA PRO A 489 -7.08 -5.97 23.59
C PRO A 489 -5.98 -5.57 22.60
N SER A 490 -5.52 -4.33 22.66
CA SER A 490 -4.39 -3.83 21.86
C SER A 490 -3.03 -4.37 22.29
N ASP A 491 -2.95 -4.97 23.47
CA ASP A 491 -1.76 -5.64 23.98
C ASP A 491 -1.64 -7.12 23.57
N ASN A 492 -2.64 -7.65 22.85
CA ASN A 492 -2.58 -8.97 22.25
C ASN A 492 -2.28 -8.88 20.74
N PRO A 493 -1.06 -9.17 20.29
CA PRO A 493 -0.69 -9.08 18.88
C PRO A 493 -1.38 -10.10 17.97
N GLU A 494 -1.99 -11.14 18.54
CA GLU A 494 -2.70 -12.20 17.81
C GLU A 494 -4.21 -11.96 17.69
N ASN A 495 -4.70 -10.79 18.13
CA ASN A 495 -6.11 -10.48 18.09
C ASN A 495 -6.61 -10.23 16.66
N TRP A 496 -7.80 -10.74 16.36
CA TRP A 496 -8.46 -10.57 15.06
C TRP A 496 -8.87 -9.12 14.74
N MET A 497 -8.84 -8.21 15.70
CA MET A 497 -9.15 -6.79 15.45
C MET A 497 -8.23 -6.14 14.39
N TRP A 498 -7.04 -6.70 14.17
CA TRP A 498 -6.07 -6.23 13.18
C TRP A 498 -6.44 -6.61 11.73
N VAL A 499 -7.37 -7.53 11.54
CA VAL A 499 -7.71 -8.14 10.26
C VAL A 499 -9.05 -7.60 9.78
N LEU A 500 -9.11 -7.13 8.54
CA LEU A 500 -10.37 -6.66 7.96
C LEU A 500 -11.30 -7.84 7.67
N THR A 501 -12.61 -7.56 7.70
CA THR A 501 -13.64 -8.52 7.27
C THR A 501 -13.67 -8.60 5.75
N ILE A 502 -14.02 -9.78 5.21
CA ILE A 502 -14.26 -9.97 3.79
C ILE A 502 -15.56 -9.23 3.42
N PRO A 503 -15.59 -8.47 2.31
CA PRO A 503 -16.77 -7.71 1.94
C PRO A 503 -17.96 -8.61 1.57
N GLN A 504 -19.17 -8.19 1.89
CA GLN A 504 -20.39 -8.94 1.59
C GLN A 504 -20.55 -9.26 0.10
N SER A 505 -20.10 -8.35 -0.76
CA SER A 505 -20.15 -8.54 -2.21
C SER A 505 -19.37 -9.77 -2.70
N GLU A 506 -18.34 -10.21 -1.98
CA GLU A 506 -17.64 -11.46 -2.29
C GLU A 506 -18.55 -12.67 -2.02
N PHE A 507 -19.20 -12.71 -0.87
CA PHE A 507 -20.12 -13.81 -0.54
C PHE A 507 -21.36 -13.85 -1.45
N ASP A 508 -21.84 -12.68 -1.87
CA ASP A 508 -22.99 -12.59 -2.78
C ASP A 508 -22.64 -13.04 -4.21
N GLY A 509 -21.38 -12.91 -4.62
CA GLY A 509 -20.91 -13.20 -5.98
C GLY A 509 -20.13 -14.50 -6.13
N ASN A 510 -19.63 -15.10 -5.06
CA ASN A 510 -18.76 -16.27 -5.08
C ASN A 510 -19.45 -17.50 -4.51
N GLU A 511 -19.88 -18.41 -5.38
CA GLU A 511 -20.60 -19.64 -5.00
C GLU A 511 -19.79 -20.60 -4.10
N ASN A 512 -18.49 -20.42 -3.99
CA ASN A 512 -17.58 -21.26 -3.22
C ASN A 512 -17.17 -20.64 -1.87
N MET A 513 -17.83 -19.55 -1.47
CA MET A 513 -17.63 -18.90 -0.17
C MET A 513 -18.99 -18.53 0.46
N ASP A 514 -19.08 -18.68 1.76
CA ASP A 514 -20.24 -18.23 2.53
C ASP A 514 -19.84 -17.46 3.79
N ASP A 515 -20.70 -16.54 4.22
CA ASP A 515 -20.44 -15.63 5.33
C ASP A 515 -20.34 -16.29 6.70
N LYS A 516 -20.88 -17.51 6.86
CA LYS A 516 -20.86 -18.23 8.15
C LYS A 516 -19.56 -18.95 8.39
N ASN A 517 -18.97 -19.52 7.31
CA ASN A 517 -17.79 -20.38 7.39
C ASN A 517 -16.52 -19.64 6.99
N ASP A 518 -16.62 -18.67 6.07
CA ASP A 518 -15.46 -18.04 5.42
C ASP A 518 -15.19 -16.60 5.89
N GLN A 519 -16.08 -16.00 6.70
CA GLN A 519 -15.83 -14.65 7.22
C GLN A 519 -14.72 -14.66 8.28
N ASN A 520 -13.88 -13.64 8.22
CA ASN A 520 -12.93 -13.37 9.29
C ASN A 520 -13.65 -13.05 10.60
N ASN A 521 -13.08 -13.47 11.72
CA ASN A 521 -13.69 -13.24 13.02
C ASN A 521 -13.99 -11.75 13.23
N VAL A 522 -15.25 -11.40 13.45
CA VAL A 522 -15.71 -10.01 13.70
C VAL A 522 -15.71 -9.64 15.17
N LYS A 523 -15.51 -10.62 16.04
CA LYS A 523 -15.38 -10.42 17.48
C LYS A 523 -13.92 -10.12 17.81
N ASP A 524 -13.71 -9.23 18.73
CA ASP A 524 -12.39 -8.85 19.23
C ASP A 524 -11.89 -9.86 20.29
N GLU A 525 -11.96 -11.16 20.01
CA GLU A 525 -11.59 -12.25 20.92
C GLU A 525 -10.28 -12.91 20.47
#